data_07f2921a92c756fcbba920cc2f67e029
#
_entry.id   07f2921a92c756fcbba920cc2f67e029
#
_cell.length_a   1.000
_cell.length_b   1.000
_cell.length_c   1.000
_cell.angle_alpha   90.00
_cell.angle_beta   90.00
_cell.angle_gamma   90.00
#
_symmetry.space_group_name_H-M   'P 1'
#
loop_
_entity.id
_entity.type
_entity.pdbx_description
1 polymer ?
#
loop_
_entity_poly.entity_id
_entity_poly.type
_entity_poly.pdbx_seq_one_letter_code
_entity_poly.pdbx_strand_id
1 'polypeptide(L)'
;MHPIALAGIITVANAAGIAHAVEYPIGKPQQRYGMEITAVYLQPLPMEPDGMMKKPQDADVHMEADIKALASNANGFPEDAWIPYLTVKYEITKQGSSEKISGVFMPMVANDGHHYGDNIKLMGPGKYKFKYSVLPPNANPGSHHFGRHTDRLTGVRPWFKPFDVEYEFTYAGIGKKGGY
;
A
#
# COMPACT_ATOMS: atom_id res chain seq x y z
N MET A 1 -57.90 42.61 -5.89
CA MET A 1 -57.22 41.53 -5.15
C MET A 1 -56.34 40.77 -6.12
N HIS A 2 -55.01 40.97 -6.04
CA HIS A 2 -54.03 40.31 -6.91
C HIS A 2 -53.38 39.18 -6.09
N PRO A 3 -53.22 37.97 -6.63
CA PRO A 3 -52.51 36.92 -5.92
C PRO A 3 -50.98 37.10 -6.10
N ILE A 4 -50.26 37.07 -4.98
CA ILE A 4 -48.81 37.08 -4.94
C ILE A 4 -48.35 35.64 -5.16
N ALA A 5 -47.65 35.42 -6.27
CA ALA A 5 -46.98 34.11 -6.53
C ALA A 5 -45.67 34.05 -5.74
N LEU A 6 -45.58 33.10 -4.81
CA LEU A 6 -44.37 32.82 -4.06
C LEU A 6 -43.48 31.89 -4.89
N ALA A 7 -42.37 32.41 -5.46
CA ALA A 7 -41.38 31.60 -6.17
C ALA A 7 -40.46 30.93 -5.12
N GLY A 8 -40.59 29.60 -5.00
CA GLY A 8 -39.69 28.81 -4.19
C GLY A 8 -38.33 28.63 -4.87
N ILE A 9 -37.27 29.09 -4.20
CA ILE A 9 -35.87 28.83 -4.64
C ILE A 9 -35.52 27.42 -4.20
N ILE A 10 -35.36 26.52 -5.15
CA ILE A 10 -34.80 25.18 -4.90
C ILE A 10 -33.27 25.30 -4.93
N THR A 11 -32.67 25.26 -3.77
CA THR A 11 -31.21 25.17 -3.62
C THR A 11 -30.81 23.70 -3.85
N VAL A 12 -30.25 23.41 -5.02
CA VAL A 12 -29.62 22.11 -5.28
C VAL A 12 -28.25 22.11 -4.57
N ALA A 13 -28.16 21.42 -3.44
CA ALA A 13 -26.89 21.15 -2.79
C ALA A 13 -26.12 20.14 -3.65
N ASN A 14 -25.09 20.61 -4.35
CA ASN A 14 -24.10 19.74 -4.97
C ASN A 14 -23.26 19.10 -3.84
N ALA A 15 -23.58 17.89 -3.45
CA ALA A 15 -22.68 17.05 -2.67
C ALA A 15 -21.55 16.61 -3.64
N ALA A 16 -20.44 17.34 -3.65
CA ALA A 16 -19.20 16.84 -4.24
C ALA A 16 -18.75 15.65 -3.39
N GLY A 17 -19.07 14.45 -3.82
CA GLY A 17 -18.51 13.24 -3.25
C GLY A 17 -17.00 13.28 -3.41
N ILE A 18 -16.27 13.06 -2.32
CA ILE A 18 -14.81 12.87 -2.36
C ILE A 18 -14.59 11.59 -3.17
N ALA A 19 -14.04 11.73 -4.37
CA ALA A 19 -13.66 10.58 -5.17
C ALA A 19 -12.41 9.97 -4.51
N HIS A 20 -12.58 8.84 -3.83
CA HIS A 20 -11.46 8.03 -3.42
C HIS A 20 -10.89 7.28 -4.64
N ALA A 21 -9.57 7.13 -4.70
CA ALA A 21 -8.96 6.26 -5.69
C ALA A 21 -9.49 4.85 -5.48
N VAL A 22 -9.81 4.16 -6.58
CA VAL A 22 -10.32 2.79 -6.48
C VAL A 22 -9.13 1.85 -6.32
N GLU A 23 -9.03 1.22 -5.18
CA GLU A 23 -8.04 0.18 -4.91
C GLU A 23 -8.52 -1.19 -5.36
N TYR A 24 -7.62 -1.94 -5.95
CA TYR A 24 -7.83 -3.32 -6.38
C TYR A 24 -7.01 -4.25 -5.51
N PRO A 25 -7.65 -5.14 -4.72
CA PRO A 25 -6.91 -6.04 -3.85
C PRO A 25 -6.11 -7.07 -4.65
N ILE A 26 -4.90 -7.34 -4.18
CA ILE A 26 -4.01 -8.39 -4.69
C ILE A 26 -4.05 -9.57 -3.72
N GLY A 27 -4.81 -10.60 -4.07
CA GLY A 27 -5.01 -11.77 -3.22
C GLY A 27 -5.80 -11.47 -1.94
N LYS A 28 -5.47 -12.16 -0.86
CA LYS A 28 -6.09 -11.98 0.47
C LYS A 28 -5.03 -11.53 1.47
N PRO A 29 -5.41 -10.77 2.51
CA PRO A 29 -4.51 -10.42 3.60
C PRO A 29 -3.82 -11.66 4.17
N GLN A 30 -2.54 -11.54 4.49
CA GLN A 30 -1.74 -12.60 5.13
C GLN A 30 -1.25 -12.13 6.49
N GLN A 31 -1.18 -13.07 7.44
CA GLN A 31 -0.73 -12.75 8.80
C GLN A 31 0.62 -13.42 9.08
N ARG A 32 1.59 -12.65 9.56
CA ARG A 32 2.92 -13.11 9.96
C ARG A 32 3.43 -12.27 11.13
N TYR A 33 3.99 -12.92 12.14
CA TYR A 33 4.65 -12.27 13.28
C TYR A 33 3.81 -11.18 13.98
N GLY A 34 2.51 -11.38 14.12
CA GLY A 34 1.62 -10.38 14.72
C GLY A 34 1.38 -9.16 13.83
N MET A 35 1.53 -9.31 12.54
CA MET A 35 1.21 -8.31 11.53
C MET A 35 0.22 -8.86 10.53
N GLU A 36 -0.66 -8.00 10.01
CA GLU A 36 -1.42 -8.23 8.79
C GLU A 36 -0.75 -7.51 7.65
N ILE A 37 -0.58 -8.20 6.54
CA ILE A 37 0.03 -7.71 5.31
C ILE A 37 -1.01 -7.76 4.21
N THR A 38 -1.42 -6.62 3.70
CA THR A 38 -2.36 -6.48 2.59
C THR A 38 -1.61 -5.93 1.38
N ALA A 39 -1.98 -6.39 0.21
CA ALA A 39 -1.46 -5.90 -1.05
C ALA A 39 -2.61 -5.38 -1.90
N VAL A 40 -2.45 -4.16 -2.43
CA VAL A 40 -3.39 -3.53 -3.33
C VAL A 40 -2.66 -2.88 -4.50
N TYR A 41 -3.38 -2.54 -5.56
CA TYR A 41 -2.88 -1.64 -6.59
C TYR A 41 -4.00 -0.68 -7.03
N LEU A 42 -3.59 0.47 -7.49
CA LEU A 42 -4.45 1.52 -8.03
C LEU A 42 -3.74 2.21 -9.21
N GLN A 43 -4.35 3.28 -9.72
CA GLN A 43 -3.72 4.10 -10.75
C GLN A 43 -2.41 4.72 -10.27
N PRO A 44 -1.42 4.94 -11.16
CA PRO A 44 -0.18 5.61 -10.78
C PRO A 44 -0.43 7.01 -10.22
N LEU A 45 0.29 7.37 -9.18
CA LEU A 45 0.13 8.62 -8.43
C LEU A 45 1.34 9.54 -8.59
N PRO A 46 1.14 10.87 -8.62
CA PRO A 46 2.23 11.81 -8.39
C PRO A 46 2.65 11.76 -6.92
N MET A 47 3.96 11.92 -6.65
CA MET A 47 4.53 11.84 -5.32
C MET A 47 5.58 12.92 -5.09
N GLU A 48 5.68 13.39 -3.87
CA GLU A 48 6.79 14.21 -3.39
C GLU A 48 7.67 13.38 -2.44
N PRO A 49 9.02 13.58 -2.45
CA PRO A 49 9.75 14.41 -3.39
C PRO A 49 9.87 13.80 -4.79
N ASP A 50 9.95 14.66 -5.81
CA ASP A 50 10.16 14.24 -7.20
C ASP A 50 11.40 13.33 -7.36
N GLY A 51 11.27 12.33 -8.26
CA GLY A 51 12.39 11.44 -8.61
C GLY A 51 12.55 10.22 -7.70
N MET A 52 11.74 10.07 -6.66
CA MET A 52 11.77 8.90 -5.78
C MET A 52 11.10 7.67 -6.38
N MET A 53 10.14 7.86 -7.29
CA MET A 53 9.43 6.82 -8.01
C MET A 53 9.33 7.17 -9.49
N LYS A 54 8.85 6.23 -10.31
CA LYS A 54 8.45 6.53 -11.69
C LYS A 54 7.32 7.56 -11.70
N LYS A 55 7.36 8.46 -12.68
CA LYS A 55 6.25 9.39 -12.91
C LYS A 55 4.99 8.62 -13.32
N PRO A 56 3.79 9.14 -13.04
CA PRO A 56 2.53 8.45 -13.38
C PRO A 56 2.44 8.00 -14.85
N GLN A 57 2.88 8.84 -15.78
CA GLN A 57 2.85 8.51 -17.21
C GLN A 57 3.82 7.40 -17.64
N ASP A 58 4.81 7.06 -16.80
CA ASP A 58 5.84 6.04 -17.04
C ASP A 58 5.56 4.72 -16.31
N ALA A 59 4.42 4.64 -15.61
CA ALA A 59 3.98 3.49 -14.84
C ALA A 59 2.61 2.99 -15.31
N ASP A 60 2.26 1.78 -14.94
CA ASP A 60 0.94 1.19 -15.21
C ASP A 60 0.08 1.15 -13.95
N VAL A 61 0.70 1.01 -12.77
CA VAL A 61 0.04 0.90 -11.48
C VAL A 61 0.85 1.60 -10.39
N HIS A 62 0.17 2.05 -9.34
CA HIS A 62 0.74 2.25 -8.02
C HIS A 62 0.44 0.99 -7.21
N MET A 63 1.45 0.35 -6.64
CA MET A 63 1.28 -0.83 -5.78
C MET A 63 1.62 -0.49 -4.35
N GLU A 64 0.82 -1.02 -3.43
CA GLU A 64 0.93 -0.73 -2.00
C GLU A 64 1.00 -2.01 -1.17
N ALA A 65 1.75 -1.91 -0.08
CA ALA A 65 1.76 -2.87 1.01
C ALA A 65 1.32 -2.17 2.30
N ASP A 66 0.11 -2.50 2.76
CA ASP A 66 -0.38 -2.10 4.07
C ASP A 66 0.07 -3.13 5.09
N ILE A 67 0.90 -2.70 6.02
CA ILE A 67 1.43 -3.58 7.06
C ILE A 67 1.04 -3.00 8.42
N LYS A 68 0.06 -3.64 9.06
CA LYS A 68 -0.52 -3.20 10.33
C LYS A 68 -0.31 -4.23 11.43
N ALA A 69 -0.20 -3.75 12.65
CA ALA A 69 -0.09 -4.60 13.83
C ALA A 69 -1.42 -5.29 14.12
N LEU A 70 -1.37 -6.57 14.45
CA LEU A 70 -2.48 -7.31 15.05
C LEU A 70 -2.44 -7.16 16.58
N ALA A 71 -3.53 -7.47 17.27
CA ALA A 71 -3.58 -7.52 18.74
C ALA A 71 -2.49 -8.43 19.34
N SER A 72 -2.01 -9.43 18.59
CA SER A 72 -0.91 -10.32 18.97
C SER A 72 0.48 -9.78 18.70
N ASN A 73 0.63 -8.51 18.28
CA ASN A 73 1.93 -7.93 18.00
C ASN A 73 2.80 -7.87 19.27
N ALA A 74 3.99 -8.44 19.19
CA ALA A 74 4.91 -8.53 20.33
C ALA A 74 6.02 -7.45 20.30
N ASN A 75 6.02 -6.57 19.32
CA ASN A 75 7.02 -5.52 19.15
C ASN A 75 6.55 -4.14 19.67
N GLY A 76 5.43 -4.09 20.40
CA GLY A 76 4.96 -2.89 21.09
C GLY A 76 4.07 -1.97 20.26
N PHE A 77 3.66 -2.37 19.07
CA PHE A 77 2.69 -1.64 18.27
C PHE A 77 1.25 -2.00 18.70
N PRO A 78 0.39 -1.02 18.96
CA PRO A 78 -1.02 -1.30 19.23
C PRO A 78 -1.70 -1.89 17.98
N GLU A 79 -2.81 -2.59 18.19
CA GLU A 79 -3.65 -3.11 17.10
C GLU A 79 -4.00 -2.01 16.08
N ASP A 80 -4.00 -2.37 14.81
CA ASP A 80 -4.21 -1.50 13.65
C ASP A 80 -3.16 -0.42 13.39
N ALA A 81 -2.14 -0.28 14.25
CA ALA A 81 -1.05 0.65 13.99
C ALA A 81 -0.23 0.22 12.78
N TRP A 82 0.04 1.13 11.87
CA TRP A 82 1.01 0.95 10.81
C TRP A 82 2.41 0.70 11.42
N ILE A 83 3.18 -0.22 10.84
CA ILE A 83 4.51 -0.55 11.34
C ILE A 83 5.57 0.19 10.52
N PRO A 84 6.24 1.18 11.10
CA PRO A 84 7.26 1.98 10.42
C PRO A 84 8.60 1.27 10.30
N TYR A 85 9.51 1.87 9.50
CA TYR A 85 10.91 1.46 9.34
C TYR A 85 11.15 0.03 8.84
N LEU A 86 10.14 -0.61 8.25
CA LEU A 86 10.34 -1.86 7.53
C LEU A 86 11.06 -1.59 6.21
N THR A 87 11.83 -2.56 5.74
CA THR A 87 12.27 -2.61 4.34
C THR A 87 11.37 -3.61 3.62
N VAL A 88 10.53 -3.12 2.72
CA VAL A 88 9.60 -3.96 1.94
C VAL A 88 10.13 -4.03 0.51
N LYS A 89 10.77 -5.16 0.17
CA LYS A 89 11.21 -5.44 -1.21
C LYS A 89 10.10 -6.13 -1.96
N TYR A 90 10.02 -5.92 -3.27
CA TYR A 90 9.08 -6.63 -4.12
C TYR A 90 9.75 -7.32 -5.31
N GLU A 91 9.16 -8.43 -5.73
CA GLU A 91 9.46 -9.13 -6.97
C GLU A 91 8.13 -9.46 -7.67
N ILE A 92 8.02 -9.12 -8.94
CA ILE A 92 6.85 -9.36 -9.78
C ILE A 92 7.27 -10.18 -10.99
N THR A 93 6.54 -11.26 -11.26
CA THR A 93 6.74 -12.11 -12.45
C THR A 93 5.42 -12.29 -13.18
N LYS A 94 5.45 -12.25 -14.49
CA LYS A 94 4.27 -12.53 -15.32
C LYS A 94 4.24 -13.99 -15.72
N GLN A 95 3.09 -14.63 -15.66
CA GLN A 95 2.93 -16.01 -16.12
C GLN A 95 3.33 -16.14 -17.59
N GLY A 96 4.22 -17.09 -17.90
CA GLY A 96 4.74 -17.31 -19.25
C GLY A 96 5.90 -16.40 -19.66
N SER A 97 6.42 -15.58 -18.75
CA SER A 97 7.62 -14.76 -18.95
C SER A 97 8.74 -15.19 -18.00
N SER A 98 9.98 -15.10 -18.44
CA SER A 98 11.17 -15.22 -17.58
C SER A 98 11.61 -13.86 -17.01
N GLU A 99 11.00 -12.78 -17.44
CA GLU A 99 11.31 -11.42 -17.00
C GLU A 99 10.80 -11.18 -15.58
N LYS A 100 11.58 -10.41 -14.81
CA LYS A 100 11.27 -10.04 -13.45
C LYS A 100 11.34 -8.52 -13.27
N ILE A 101 10.39 -7.98 -12.53
CA ILE A 101 10.40 -6.61 -12.05
C ILE A 101 10.66 -6.68 -10.55
N SER A 102 11.60 -5.90 -10.05
CA SER A 102 11.91 -5.86 -8.62
C SER A 102 12.28 -4.46 -8.17
N GLY A 103 12.07 -4.19 -6.89
CA GLY A 103 12.41 -2.92 -6.25
C GLY A 103 12.21 -2.95 -4.75
N VAL A 104 12.22 -1.76 -4.17
CA VAL A 104 11.95 -1.55 -2.75
C VAL A 104 10.86 -0.48 -2.65
N PHE A 105 9.82 -0.77 -1.90
CA PHE A 105 8.76 0.19 -1.64
C PHE A 105 9.23 1.32 -0.72
N MET A 106 8.80 2.52 -1.03
CA MET A 106 9.02 3.70 -0.21
C MET A 106 7.89 3.82 0.83
N PRO A 107 8.20 4.14 2.10
CA PRO A 107 7.17 4.52 3.07
C PRO A 107 6.55 5.86 2.67
N MET A 108 5.22 5.93 2.71
CA MET A 108 4.48 7.12 2.33
C MET A 108 3.18 7.27 3.11
N VAL A 109 2.52 8.40 2.91
CA VAL A 109 1.23 8.72 3.53
C VAL A 109 0.26 9.23 2.48
N ALA A 110 -0.99 8.77 2.56
CA ALA A 110 -2.12 9.28 1.82
C ALA A 110 -3.24 9.72 2.78
N ASN A 111 -4.36 10.20 2.25
CA ASN A 111 -5.48 10.65 3.07
C ASN A 111 -6.20 9.51 3.83
N ASP A 112 -5.99 8.27 3.42
CA ASP A 112 -6.51 7.05 4.04
C ASP A 112 -5.51 6.32 4.94
N GLY A 113 -4.25 6.76 4.97
CA GLY A 113 -3.28 6.24 5.93
C GLY A 113 -1.85 6.16 5.42
N HIS A 114 -1.03 5.43 6.19
CA HIS A 114 0.37 5.16 5.89
C HIS A 114 0.51 3.79 5.23
N HIS A 115 1.37 3.70 4.23
CA HIS A 115 1.68 2.46 3.53
C HIS A 115 3.10 2.46 2.96
N TYR A 116 3.50 1.34 2.38
CA TYR A 116 4.71 1.21 1.58
C TYR A 116 4.30 1.05 0.12
N GLY A 117 4.84 1.84 -0.80
CA GLY A 117 4.38 1.80 -2.19
C GLY A 117 5.42 2.21 -3.22
N ASP A 118 5.10 1.95 -4.50
CA ASP A 118 5.89 2.35 -5.65
C ASP A 118 5.01 2.42 -6.92
N ASN A 119 5.36 3.31 -7.83
CA ASN A 119 4.81 3.33 -9.19
C ASN A 119 5.55 2.33 -10.08
N ILE A 120 4.85 1.34 -10.59
CA ILE A 120 5.44 0.20 -11.29
C ILE A 120 4.96 0.12 -12.74
N LYS A 121 5.91 -0.06 -13.66
CA LYS A 121 5.64 -0.44 -15.04
C LYS A 121 5.56 -1.96 -15.13
N LEU A 122 4.38 -2.48 -15.48
CA LEU A 122 4.13 -3.90 -15.67
C LEU A 122 4.49 -4.36 -17.09
N MET A 123 4.39 -5.66 -17.33
CA MET A 123 4.63 -6.31 -18.64
C MET A 123 3.33 -6.48 -19.44
N GLY A 124 2.39 -5.48 -19.35
CA GLY A 124 1.08 -5.51 -19.98
C GLY A 124 0.07 -6.47 -19.32
N PRO A 125 -1.15 -6.60 -19.86
CA PRO A 125 -2.20 -7.44 -19.30
C PRO A 125 -1.78 -8.89 -19.12
N GLY A 126 -2.26 -9.55 -18.05
CA GLY A 126 -1.97 -10.95 -17.79
C GLY A 126 -2.06 -11.34 -16.32
N LYS A 127 -1.68 -12.59 -16.04
CA LYS A 127 -1.58 -13.12 -14.67
C LYS A 127 -0.17 -12.92 -14.13
N TYR A 128 -0.09 -12.52 -12.90
CA TYR A 128 1.15 -12.17 -12.21
C TYR A 128 1.26 -12.90 -10.88
N LYS A 129 2.50 -13.24 -10.52
CA LYS A 129 2.90 -13.53 -9.15
C LYS A 129 3.60 -12.31 -8.59
N PHE A 130 3.29 -12.01 -7.34
CA PHE A 130 3.78 -10.85 -6.63
C PHE A 130 4.28 -11.30 -5.25
N LYS A 131 5.53 -11.02 -4.95
CA LYS A 131 6.18 -11.40 -3.69
C LYS A 131 6.67 -10.15 -2.97
N TYR A 132 6.33 -10.02 -1.70
CA TYR A 132 7.00 -9.13 -0.76
C TYR A 132 8.02 -9.89 0.06
N SER A 133 9.20 -9.30 0.23
CA SER A 133 10.17 -9.67 1.26
C SER A 133 10.19 -8.56 2.30
N VAL A 134 9.66 -8.86 3.48
CA VAL A 134 9.51 -7.91 4.60
C VAL A 134 10.67 -8.10 5.57
N LEU A 135 11.46 -7.04 5.73
CA LEU A 135 12.62 -7.03 6.60
C LEU A 135 12.36 -6.10 7.81
N PRO A 136 12.74 -6.53 9.02
CA PRO A 136 12.57 -5.70 10.22
C PRO A 136 13.50 -4.47 10.23
N PRO A 137 13.23 -3.48 11.09
CA PRO A 137 13.99 -2.23 11.13
C PRO A 137 15.51 -2.39 11.28
N ASN A 138 15.97 -3.45 11.95
CA ASN A 138 17.39 -3.71 12.17
C ASN A 138 18.07 -4.54 11.08
N ALA A 139 17.36 -4.97 10.06
CA ALA A 139 17.93 -5.76 8.96
C ALA A 139 18.59 -4.92 7.87
N ASN A 140 18.34 -3.61 7.86
CA ASN A 140 18.94 -2.68 6.92
C ASN A 140 19.99 -1.83 7.66
N PRO A 141 21.30 -1.90 7.29
CA PRO A 141 22.35 -1.12 7.93
C PRO A 141 22.14 0.40 7.94
N GLY A 142 21.34 0.93 7.01
CA GLY A 142 20.97 2.35 6.96
C GLY A 142 19.75 2.74 7.82
N SER A 143 19.05 1.79 8.42
CA SER A 143 17.83 2.02 9.20
C SER A 143 18.02 1.91 10.72
N HIS A 144 19.20 2.21 11.23
CA HIS A 144 19.59 2.02 12.63
C HIS A 144 18.88 2.92 13.63
N HIS A 145 17.89 3.69 13.22
CA HIS A 145 17.32 4.73 14.06
C HIS A 145 16.01 4.33 14.75
N PHE A 146 15.51 3.11 14.54
CA PHE A 146 14.32 2.62 15.22
C PHE A 146 14.70 1.58 16.27
N GLY A 147 14.95 2.08 17.47
CA GLY A 147 15.32 1.27 18.61
C GLY A 147 14.14 0.53 19.23
N ARG A 148 14.41 -0.51 20.01
CA ARG A 148 13.46 -1.15 20.90
C ARG A 148 14.01 -1.18 22.32
N HIS A 149 13.14 -1.07 23.30
CA HIS A 149 13.52 -1.29 24.69
C HIS A 149 13.76 -2.78 24.95
N THR A 150 14.76 -3.08 25.74
CA THR A 150 15.14 -4.46 26.08
C THR A 150 15.12 -4.76 27.59
N ASP A 151 14.82 -3.74 28.40
CA ASP A 151 14.76 -3.85 29.85
C ASP A 151 13.52 -4.67 30.31
N ARG A 152 13.51 -5.06 31.56
CA ARG A 152 12.46 -5.92 32.12
C ARG A 152 11.09 -5.24 32.23
N LEU A 153 11.02 -3.92 32.37
CA LEU A 153 9.77 -3.20 32.66
C LEU A 153 9.08 -2.70 31.39
N THR A 154 9.86 -2.23 30.43
CA THR A 154 9.33 -1.59 29.21
C THR A 154 9.77 -2.28 27.93
N GLY A 155 10.57 -3.34 28.03
CA GLY A 155 11.13 -4.05 26.88
C GLY A 155 10.07 -4.80 26.06
N VAL A 156 10.24 -4.78 24.74
CA VAL A 156 9.44 -5.55 23.79
C VAL A 156 10.23 -6.72 23.22
N ARG A 157 9.54 -7.68 22.61
CA ARG A 157 10.18 -8.85 22.01
C ARG A 157 11.19 -8.44 20.92
N PRO A 158 12.23 -9.27 20.68
CA PRO A 158 13.12 -9.09 19.54
C PRO A 158 12.37 -8.94 18.23
N TRP A 159 12.95 -8.18 17.29
CA TRP A 159 12.42 -8.10 15.95
C TRP A 159 12.27 -9.49 15.32
N PHE A 160 11.30 -9.62 14.46
CA PHE A 160 11.07 -10.82 13.67
C PHE A 160 12.22 -11.07 12.67
N LYS A 161 12.32 -12.28 12.14
CA LYS A 161 13.24 -12.61 11.05
C LYS A 161 12.63 -12.16 9.72
N PRO A 162 13.44 -11.75 8.72
CA PRO A 162 12.95 -11.49 7.38
C PRO A 162 12.09 -12.64 6.86
N PHE A 163 11.00 -12.32 6.19
CA PHE A 163 10.08 -13.31 5.64
C PHE A 163 9.48 -12.85 4.32
N ASP A 164 8.96 -13.80 3.55
CA ASP A 164 8.27 -13.55 2.30
C ASP A 164 6.77 -13.82 2.46
N VAL A 165 5.96 -13.05 1.71
CA VAL A 165 4.55 -13.32 1.42
C VAL A 165 4.33 -13.25 -0.08
N GLU A 166 3.53 -14.17 -0.61
CA GLU A 166 3.28 -14.29 -2.05
C GLU A 166 1.81 -14.13 -2.35
N TYR A 167 1.52 -13.48 -3.47
CA TYR A 167 0.19 -13.21 -3.98
C TYR A 167 0.12 -13.52 -5.48
N GLU A 168 -1.09 -13.74 -5.97
CA GLU A 168 -1.38 -13.81 -7.40
C GLU A 168 -2.50 -12.83 -7.75
N PHE A 169 -2.39 -12.16 -8.89
CA PHE A 169 -3.42 -11.27 -9.39
C PHE A 169 -3.46 -11.27 -10.91
N THR A 170 -4.57 -10.77 -11.45
CA THR A 170 -4.72 -10.55 -12.89
C THR A 170 -4.81 -9.07 -13.15
N TYR A 171 -3.88 -8.54 -13.93
CA TYR A 171 -3.92 -7.18 -14.43
C TYR A 171 -4.61 -7.16 -15.80
N ALA A 172 -5.69 -6.40 -15.93
CA ALA A 172 -6.49 -6.34 -17.16
C ALA A 172 -6.02 -5.29 -18.16
N GLY A 173 -5.12 -4.40 -17.75
CA GLY A 173 -4.64 -3.26 -18.54
C GLY A 173 -5.34 -1.95 -18.15
N ILE A 174 -4.73 -0.83 -18.51
CA ILE A 174 -5.23 0.53 -18.23
C ILE A 174 -6.65 0.71 -18.81
N GLY A 175 -7.54 1.33 -18.04
CA GLY A 175 -8.92 1.62 -18.43
C GLY A 175 -9.83 0.39 -18.51
N LYS A 176 -9.42 -0.77 -18.01
CA LYS A 176 -10.24 -1.97 -17.90
C LYS A 176 -10.65 -2.22 -16.46
N LYS A 177 -11.80 -2.89 -16.24
CA LYS A 177 -12.22 -3.32 -14.91
C LYS A 177 -11.11 -4.18 -14.28
N GLY A 178 -10.63 -3.81 -13.10
CA GLY A 178 -9.45 -4.42 -12.47
C GLY A 178 -8.10 -3.92 -13.01
N GLY A 179 -8.13 -2.90 -13.91
CA GLY A 179 -6.94 -2.22 -14.40
C GLY A 179 -7.08 -0.70 -14.31
N TYR A 180 -8.09 -0.24 -13.58
CA TYR A 180 -8.61 1.14 -13.37
C TYR A 180 -8.80 1.97 -14.61
#